data_da01f11adf4a0709b29643917d6aa28a
#
_entry.id   da01f11adf4a0709b29643917d6aa28a
#
_cell.length_a   1.000
_cell.length_b   1.000
_cell.length_c   1.000
_cell.angle_alpha   90.00
_cell.angle_beta   90.00
_cell.angle_gamma   90.00
#
_symmetry.space_group_name_H-M   'P 1'
#
loop_
_entity.id
_entity.type
_entity.pdbx_description
1 polymer ?
#
loop_
_entity_poly.entity_id
_entity_poly.type
_entity_poly.pdbx_seq_one_letter_code
_entity_poly.pdbx_strand_id
1 'polypeptide(L)'
;IVNAEKLNGASANTMLKFLEEPEPNIIGFFITDNANNVISTIRSRCEVIRAIYGSNELDSKTLMNDDYKDYYDIAVKYLEKIEVEKKDGIMYNRDVVLNKFNERNDIKTIFKVLLIIYEELLNKKLGLETNLDLEVLSKFDFLSNNEIIKRIKMVIRYIEDIDSNVNIELLLDKFVIELGGYIE
;
A
#
# COMPACT_ATOMS: atom_id res chain seq x y z
N ILE A 1 -20.84 1.30 -10.12
CA ILE A 1 -22.02 0.74 -9.43
C ILE A 1 -21.63 0.51 -7.98
N VAL A 2 -22.32 1.16 -7.06
CA VAL A 2 -22.14 1.01 -5.62
C VAL A 2 -23.17 0.00 -5.10
N ASN A 3 -22.79 -0.76 -4.06
CA ASN A 3 -23.58 -1.88 -3.51
C ASN A 3 -23.88 -2.96 -4.57
N ALA A 4 -22.86 -3.42 -5.25
CA ALA A 4 -22.99 -4.40 -6.33
C ALA A 4 -23.60 -5.73 -5.89
N GLU A 5 -23.55 -6.07 -4.59
CA GLU A 5 -24.20 -7.24 -3.99
C GLU A 5 -25.74 -7.14 -4.02
N LYS A 6 -26.31 -5.94 -4.21
CA LYS A 6 -27.76 -5.72 -4.29
C LYS A 6 -28.33 -5.87 -5.71
N LEU A 7 -27.48 -6.12 -6.70
CA LEU A 7 -27.94 -6.39 -8.07
C LEU A 7 -28.76 -7.67 -8.09
N ASN A 8 -29.95 -7.61 -8.66
CA ASN A 8 -30.75 -8.81 -8.94
C ASN A 8 -30.32 -9.46 -10.26
N GLY A 9 -30.78 -10.69 -10.51
CA GLY A 9 -30.42 -11.44 -11.70
C GLY A 9 -30.73 -10.73 -13.03
N ALA A 10 -31.85 -10.00 -13.09
CA ALA A 10 -32.25 -9.26 -14.28
C ALA A 10 -31.29 -8.09 -14.56
N SER A 11 -30.98 -7.30 -13.54
CA SER A 11 -30.01 -6.19 -13.64
C SER A 11 -28.59 -6.70 -13.94
N ALA A 12 -28.19 -7.81 -13.32
CA ALA A 12 -26.91 -8.43 -13.59
C ALA A 12 -26.77 -8.87 -15.07
N ASN A 13 -27.82 -9.52 -15.60
CA ASN A 13 -27.84 -9.96 -16.99
C ASN A 13 -27.72 -8.79 -17.99
N THR A 14 -28.31 -7.65 -17.68
CA THR A 14 -28.16 -6.43 -18.51
C THR A 14 -26.72 -5.95 -18.55
N MET A 15 -25.96 -6.12 -17.46
CA MET A 15 -24.56 -5.71 -17.38
C MET A 15 -23.61 -6.69 -18.05
N LEU A 16 -24.01 -7.96 -18.26
CA LEU A 16 -23.11 -8.97 -18.84
C LEU A 16 -22.62 -8.58 -20.24
N LYS A 17 -23.50 -8.02 -21.09
CA LYS A 17 -23.10 -7.57 -22.43
C LYS A 17 -21.99 -6.51 -22.37
N PHE A 18 -22.10 -5.55 -21.44
CA PHE A 18 -21.07 -4.53 -21.22
C PHE A 18 -19.76 -5.13 -20.69
N LEU A 19 -19.83 -6.14 -19.82
CA LEU A 19 -18.65 -6.78 -19.24
C LEU A 19 -17.93 -7.72 -20.23
N GLU A 20 -18.65 -8.29 -21.18
CA GLU A 20 -18.11 -9.19 -22.22
C GLU A 20 -17.50 -8.41 -23.38
N GLU A 21 -18.13 -7.34 -23.79
CA GLU A 21 -17.71 -6.49 -24.89
C GLU A 21 -17.73 -5.00 -24.47
N PRO A 22 -16.77 -4.58 -23.61
CA PRO A 22 -16.72 -3.18 -23.19
C PRO A 22 -16.38 -2.27 -24.36
N GLU A 23 -17.07 -1.11 -24.42
CA GLU A 23 -16.71 -0.09 -25.39
C GLU A 23 -15.31 0.46 -25.12
N PRO A 24 -14.55 0.86 -26.15
CA PRO A 24 -13.22 1.42 -25.98
C PRO A 24 -13.23 2.64 -25.03
N ASN A 25 -12.22 2.67 -24.15
CA ASN A 25 -12.03 3.75 -23.17
C ASN A 25 -13.09 3.85 -22.07
N ILE A 26 -13.88 2.80 -21.82
CA ILE A 26 -14.80 2.76 -20.68
C ILE A 26 -14.27 1.75 -19.66
N ILE A 27 -14.22 2.18 -18.39
CA ILE A 27 -13.89 1.34 -17.25
C ILE A 27 -15.07 1.31 -16.30
N GLY A 28 -15.52 0.11 -15.92
CA GLY A 28 -16.61 -0.10 -14.97
C GLY A 28 -16.08 -0.46 -13.58
N PHE A 29 -16.55 0.23 -12.54
CA PHE A 29 -16.25 -0.11 -11.15
C PHE A 29 -17.51 -0.66 -10.48
N PHE A 30 -17.38 -1.84 -9.88
CA PHE A 30 -18.38 -2.46 -9.01
C PHE A 30 -17.88 -2.43 -7.59
N ILE A 31 -18.53 -1.65 -6.73
CA ILE A 31 -18.13 -1.45 -5.33
C ILE A 31 -19.06 -2.26 -4.45
N THR A 32 -18.50 -3.04 -3.53
CA THR A 32 -19.22 -3.89 -2.60
C THR A 32 -18.45 -4.06 -1.30
N ASP A 33 -19.13 -4.23 -0.19
CA ASP A 33 -18.51 -4.55 1.10
C ASP A 33 -18.09 -6.03 1.19
N ASN A 34 -18.70 -6.89 0.36
CA ASN A 34 -18.36 -8.32 0.32
C ASN A 34 -18.46 -8.88 -1.10
N ALA A 35 -17.31 -9.13 -1.71
CA ALA A 35 -17.22 -9.67 -3.06
C ALA A 35 -17.90 -11.06 -3.21
N ASN A 36 -18.05 -11.83 -2.12
CA ASN A 36 -18.72 -13.13 -2.18
C ASN A 36 -20.23 -13.03 -2.36
N ASN A 37 -20.81 -11.89 -2.01
CA ASN A 37 -22.23 -11.61 -2.18
C ASN A 37 -22.58 -11.07 -3.58
N VAL A 38 -21.58 -10.71 -4.38
CA VAL A 38 -21.79 -10.30 -5.77
C VAL A 38 -22.07 -11.53 -6.63
N ILE A 39 -23.06 -11.41 -7.52
CA ILE A 39 -23.48 -12.48 -8.43
C ILE A 39 -22.23 -13.03 -9.18
N SER A 40 -22.07 -14.36 -9.18
CA SER A 40 -20.88 -15.03 -9.70
C SER A 40 -20.55 -14.69 -11.16
N THR A 41 -21.58 -14.48 -11.99
CA THR A 41 -21.42 -14.11 -13.40
C THR A 41 -20.80 -12.72 -13.62
N ILE A 42 -21.05 -11.76 -12.72
CA ILE A 42 -20.35 -10.48 -12.72
C ILE A 42 -18.95 -10.64 -12.16
N ARG A 43 -18.81 -11.28 -11.00
CA ARG A 43 -17.52 -11.46 -10.34
C ARG A 43 -16.48 -12.17 -11.21
N SER A 44 -16.90 -13.16 -12.00
CA SER A 44 -15.99 -13.90 -12.90
C SER A 44 -15.45 -13.09 -14.08
N ARG A 45 -16.05 -11.92 -14.37
CA ARG A 45 -15.67 -11.01 -15.45
C ARG A 45 -15.00 -9.74 -14.97
N CYS A 46 -14.79 -9.61 -13.66
CA CYS A 46 -14.16 -8.45 -13.05
C CYS A 46 -12.87 -8.87 -12.33
N GLU A 47 -11.86 -8.00 -12.37
CA GLU A 47 -10.73 -8.10 -11.45
C GLU A 47 -11.19 -7.67 -10.06
N VAL A 48 -10.95 -8.54 -9.05
CA VAL A 48 -11.32 -8.23 -7.67
C VAL A 48 -10.16 -7.52 -6.99
N ILE A 49 -10.36 -6.24 -6.71
CA ILE A 49 -9.42 -5.42 -5.96
C ILE A 49 -9.97 -5.23 -4.56
N ARG A 50 -9.22 -5.64 -3.55
CA ARG A 50 -9.59 -5.36 -2.16
C ARG A 50 -9.07 -3.99 -1.77
N ALA A 51 -9.97 -3.05 -1.53
CA ALA A 51 -9.66 -1.81 -0.85
C ALA A 51 -9.68 -2.10 0.66
N ILE A 52 -8.51 -2.19 1.28
CA ILE A 52 -8.41 -2.33 2.72
C ILE A 52 -8.50 -0.91 3.29
N TYR A 53 -9.70 -0.54 3.73
CA TYR A 53 -9.90 0.64 4.54
C TYR A 53 -9.79 0.21 6.01
N GLY A 54 -8.71 0.58 6.65
CA GLY A 54 -8.53 0.31 8.08
C GLY A 54 -9.25 1.36 8.91
N SER A 55 -10.06 0.92 9.86
CA SER A 55 -10.91 1.78 10.69
C SER A 55 -10.18 2.40 11.90
N ASN A 56 -8.82 2.38 11.93
CA ASN A 56 -8.03 3.02 12.99
C ASN A 56 -6.73 3.57 12.41
N GLU A 57 -6.78 4.79 12.22
CA GLU A 57 -6.46 5.14 10.85
C GLU A 57 -5.42 6.18 10.90
N LEU A 58 -4.21 5.61 10.76
CA LEU A 58 -3.07 6.40 10.36
C LEU A 58 -3.33 6.79 8.89
N ASP A 59 -3.58 8.06 8.68
CA ASP A 59 -3.59 8.70 7.37
C ASP A 59 -2.50 9.77 7.32
N SER A 60 -2.29 10.40 6.17
CA SER A 60 -1.26 11.42 6.03
C SER A 60 -1.45 12.65 6.91
N LYS A 61 -2.67 12.92 7.37
CA LYS A 61 -2.97 14.04 8.29
C LYS A 61 -2.68 13.67 9.74
N THR A 62 -3.10 12.48 10.16
CA THR A 62 -2.85 11.99 11.52
C THR A 62 -1.38 11.68 11.75
N LEU A 63 -0.65 11.32 10.69
CA LEU A 63 0.80 11.08 10.73
C LEU A 63 1.60 12.31 11.19
N MET A 64 1.06 13.52 11.01
CA MET A 64 1.69 14.76 11.45
C MET A 64 1.54 15.02 12.97
N ASN A 65 0.82 14.18 13.71
CA ASN A 65 0.70 14.29 15.15
C ASN A 65 1.99 13.80 15.86
N ASP A 66 2.28 14.39 17.01
CA ASP A 66 3.49 14.07 17.79
C ASP A 66 3.60 12.56 18.13
N ASP A 67 2.48 11.88 18.32
CA ASP A 67 2.42 10.44 18.61
C ASP A 67 3.05 9.55 17.52
N TYR A 68 3.06 10.01 16.27
CA TYR A 68 3.59 9.25 15.12
C TYR A 68 4.92 9.78 14.59
N LYS A 69 5.44 10.86 15.15
CA LYS A 69 6.67 11.50 14.70
C LYS A 69 7.86 10.55 14.65
N ASP A 70 8.04 9.76 15.67
CA ASP A 70 9.14 8.79 15.75
C ASP A 70 9.04 7.70 14.67
N TYR A 71 7.82 7.24 14.37
CA TYR A 71 7.56 6.28 13.30
C TYR A 71 7.83 6.90 11.93
N TYR A 72 7.43 8.15 11.74
CA TYR A 72 7.67 8.88 10.50
C TYR A 72 9.15 9.12 10.25
N ASP A 73 9.88 9.62 11.24
CA ASP A 73 11.31 9.89 11.13
C ASP A 73 12.11 8.62 10.82
N ILE A 74 11.75 7.50 11.42
CA ILE A 74 12.37 6.21 11.14
C ILE A 74 11.99 5.70 9.74
N ALA A 75 10.74 5.79 9.34
CA ALA A 75 10.29 5.35 8.03
C ALA A 75 10.96 6.14 6.90
N VAL A 76 11.08 7.47 7.03
CA VAL A 76 11.79 8.31 6.06
C VAL A 76 13.25 7.91 5.93
N LYS A 77 13.96 7.80 7.07
CA LYS A 77 15.36 7.38 7.08
C LYS A 77 15.55 5.96 6.53
N TYR A 78 14.60 5.07 6.80
CA TYR A 78 14.62 3.71 6.30
C TYR A 78 14.54 3.68 4.76
N LEU A 79 13.61 4.46 4.19
CA LEU A 79 13.52 4.59 2.74
C LEU A 79 14.76 5.27 2.13
N GLU A 80 15.30 6.30 2.78
CA GLU A 80 16.55 6.92 2.33
C GLU A 80 17.68 5.90 2.25
N LYS A 81 17.86 5.06 3.27
CA LYS A 81 18.89 4.02 3.31
C LYS A 81 18.72 3.01 2.18
N ILE A 82 17.51 2.54 1.95
CA ILE A 82 17.26 1.44 1.01
C ILE A 82 17.15 1.97 -0.43
N GLU A 83 16.35 3.02 -0.67
CA GLU A 83 16.03 3.49 -2.01
C GLU A 83 17.09 4.45 -2.59
N VAL A 84 17.65 5.32 -1.75
CA VAL A 84 18.58 6.36 -2.19
C VAL A 84 20.03 5.88 -2.04
N GLU A 85 20.43 5.51 -0.83
CA GLU A 85 21.81 5.12 -0.55
C GLU A 85 22.12 3.70 -1.02
N LYS A 86 21.10 2.83 -1.12
CA LYS A 86 21.21 1.39 -1.46
C LYS A 86 22.24 0.65 -0.60
N LYS A 87 22.33 1.03 0.66
CA LYS A 87 23.31 0.52 1.61
C LYS A 87 22.68 0.35 2.99
N ASP A 88 23.25 -0.60 3.75
CA ASP A 88 23.09 -0.73 5.19
C ASP A 88 21.64 -0.88 5.72
N GLY A 89 20.65 -1.16 4.89
CA GLY A 89 19.28 -1.35 5.34
C GLY A 89 19.13 -2.47 6.36
N ILE A 90 19.87 -3.57 6.20
CA ILE A 90 19.85 -4.70 7.15
C ILE A 90 20.48 -4.28 8.49
N MET A 91 21.61 -3.56 8.48
CA MET A 91 22.20 -3.05 9.71
C MET A 91 21.28 -2.03 10.37
N TYR A 92 20.62 -1.18 9.58
CA TYR A 92 19.64 -0.23 10.09
C TYR A 92 18.44 -0.92 10.76
N ASN A 93 17.98 -2.07 10.24
CA ASN A 93 16.97 -2.88 10.91
C ASN A 93 17.37 -3.24 12.34
N ARG A 94 18.60 -3.75 12.53
CA ARG A 94 19.08 -4.24 13.82
C ARG A 94 19.42 -3.10 14.76
N ASP A 95 20.14 -2.11 14.28
CA ASP A 95 20.75 -1.07 15.12
C ASP A 95 19.75 0.04 15.47
N VAL A 96 18.73 0.25 14.66
CA VAL A 96 17.79 1.36 14.85
C VAL A 96 16.34 0.87 14.99
N VAL A 97 15.82 0.15 13.99
CA VAL A 97 14.39 -0.19 13.97
C VAL A 97 14.04 -1.12 15.13
N LEU A 98 14.72 -2.27 15.25
CA LEU A 98 14.42 -3.27 16.28
C LEU A 98 14.86 -2.84 17.69
N ASN A 99 15.84 -1.96 17.83
CA ASN A 99 16.21 -1.41 19.11
C ASN A 99 15.19 -0.40 19.68
N LYS A 100 14.50 0.34 18.79
CA LYS A 100 13.50 1.33 19.20
C LYS A 100 12.09 0.74 19.21
N PHE A 101 11.78 -0.14 18.27
CA PHE A 101 10.47 -0.73 18.04
C PHE A 101 10.60 -2.25 17.96
N ASN A 102 10.31 -2.91 19.07
CA ASN A 102 10.45 -4.38 19.18
C ASN A 102 9.12 -5.12 19.16
N GLU A 103 8.01 -4.40 19.31
CA GLU A 103 6.69 -5.00 19.24
C GLU A 103 6.21 -5.14 17.79
N ARG A 104 5.50 -6.21 17.52
CA ARG A 104 4.92 -6.49 16.20
C ARG A 104 4.03 -5.35 15.70
N ASN A 105 3.29 -4.72 16.62
CA ASN A 105 2.38 -3.64 16.29
C ASN A 105 3.14 -2.35 15.89
N ASP A 106 4.29 -2.10 16.50
CA ASP A 106 5.15 -0.97 16.13
C ASP A 106 5.70 -1.14 14.71
N ILE A 107 6.18 -2.34 14.40
CA ILE A 107 6.67 -2.66 13.05
C ILE A 107 5.55 -2.51 12.02
N LYS A 108 4.34 -2.98 12.35
CA LYS A 108 3.17 -2.78 11.50
C LYS A 108 2.86 -1.30 11.28
N THR A 109 3.01 -0.48 12.31
CA THR A 109 2.84 0.98 12.23
C THR A 109 3.89 1.60 11.30
N ILE A 110 5.16 1.21 11.39
CA ILE A 110 6.21 1.66 10.46
C ILE A 110 5.81 1.32 9.01
N PHE A 111 5.35 0.09 8.74
CA PHE A 111 4.94 -0.29 7.38
C PHE A 111 3.71 0.49 6.89
N LYS A 112 2.76 0.83 7.77
CA LYS A 112 1.67 1.74 7.41
C LYS A 112 2.17 3.14 7.06
N VAL A 113 3.17 3.64 7.78
CA VAL A 113 3.81 4.92 7.46
C VAL A 113 4.53 4.86 6.11
N LEU A 114 5.25 3.78 5.82
CA LEU A 114 5.87 3.57 4.51
C LEU A 114 4.83 3.58 3.38
N LEU A 115 3.68 2.94 3.61
CA LEU A 115 2.56 2.93 2.65
C LEU A 115 2.08 4.35 2.36
N ILE A 116 1.82 5.15 3.41
CA ILE A 116 1.40 6.54 3.29
C ILE A 116 2.43 7.37 2.51
N ILE A 117 3.72 7.21 2.78
CA ILE A 117 4.77 7.94 2.07
C ILE A 117 4.73 7.63 0.56
N TYR A 118 4.57 6.35 0.18
CA TYR A 118 4.48 5.99 -1.23
C TYR A 118 3.17 6.46 -1.89
N GLU A 119 2.05 6.45 -1.17
CA GLU A 119 0.77 6.99 -1.66
C GLU A 119 0.86 8.50 -1.88
N GLU A 120 1.42 9.27 -0.94
CA GLU A 120 1.63 10.70 -1.07
C GLU A 120 2.64 11.05 -2.20
N LEU A 121 3.67 10.22 -2.38
CA LEU A 121 4.58 10.35 -3.52
C LEU A 121 3.85 10.13 -4.86
N LEU A 122 2.97 9.14 -4.92
CA LEU A 122 2.15 8.90 -6.11
C LEU A 122 1.19 10.06 -6.37
N ASN A 123 0.52 10.58 -5.31
CA ASN A 123 -0.35 11.77 -5.40
C ASN A 123 0.42 12.96 -5.97
N LYS A 124 1.61 13.25 -5.44
CA LYS A 124 2.49 14.31 -5.96
C LYS A 124 2.76 14.16 -7.45
N LYS A 125 3.11 12.94 -7.89
CA LYS A 125 3.41 12.67 -9.32
C LYS A 125 2.19 12.76 -10.23
N LEU A 126 1.00 12.54 -9.71
CA LEU A 126 -0.28 12.69 -10.42
C LEU A 126 -0.81 14.14 -10.37
N GLY A 127 -0.11 15.06 -9.71
CA GLY A 127 -0.53 16.45 -9.54
C GLY A 127 -1.70 16.63 -8.58
N LEU A 128 -1.92 15.66 -7.68
CA LEU A 128 -2.91 15.73 -6.62
C LEU A 128 -2.33 16.43 -5.38
N GLU A 129 -3.21 16.88 -4.49
CA GLU A 129 -2.81 17.46 -3.20
C GLU A 129 -2.09 16.42 -2.33
N THR A 130 -1.05 16.85 -1.63
CA THR A 130 -0.29 16.04 -0.68
C THR A 130 -0.28 16.72 0.68
N ASN A 131 -0.26 15.91 1.75
CA ASN A 131 -0.20 16.39 3.13
C ASN A 131 1.21 16.26 3.74
N LEU A 132 2.11 15.52 3.10
CA LEU A 132 3.48 15.35 3.54
C LEU A 132 4.39 16.43 2.95
N ASP A 133 5.52 16.66 3.64
CA ASP A 133 6.53 17.62 3.22
C ASP A 133 7.05 17.31 1.80
N LEU A 134 6.94 18.29 0.91
CA LEU A 134 7.40 18.16 -0.47
C LEU A 134 8.91 17.94 -0.57
N GLU A 135 9.70 18.47 0.37
CA GLU A 135 11.15 18.25 0.41
C GLU A 135 11.47 16.78 0.66
N VAL A 136 10.76 16.15 1.59
CA VAL A 136 10.90 14.70 1.87
C VAL A 136 10.49 13.87 0.66
N LEU A 137 9.33 14.15 0.07
CA LEU A 137 8.84 13.41 -1.10
C LEU A 137 9.78 13.57 -2.30
N SER A 138 10.40 14.73 -2.46
CA SER A 138 11.31 15.01 -3.59
C SER A 138 12.57 14.13 -3.59
N LYS A 139 12.98 13.60 -2.45
CA LYS A 139 14.12 12.67 -2.36
C LYS A 139 13.88 11.38 -3.15
N PHE A 140 12.62 11.06 -3.42
CA PHE A 140 12.18 9.82 -4.11
C PHE A 140 11.62 10.09 -5.52
N ASP A 141 11.79 11.30 -6.07
CA ASP A 141 11.25 11.69 -7.38
C ASP A 141 11.85 10.88 -8.56
N PHE A 142 12.95 10.18 -8.33
CA PHE A 142 13.55 9.29 -9.33
C PHE A 142 12.70 8.04 -9.61
N LEU A 143 11.80 7.65 -8.69
CA LEU A 143 10.90 6.52 -8.89
C LEU A 143 9.81 6.85 -9.91
N SER A 144 9.60 5.99 -10.88
CA SER A 144 8.46 6.08 -11.80
C SER A 144 7.15 5.69 -11.12
N ASN A 145 5.99 6.09 -11.71
CA ASN A 145 4.68 5.71 -11.17
C ASN A 145 4.51 4.19 -11.05
N ASN A 146 5.02 3.42 -12.03
CA ASN A 146 4.95 1.96 -11.99
C ASN A 146 5.78 1.36 -10.85
N GLU A 147 6.94 1.93 -10.58
CA GLU A 147 7.78 1.51 -9.46
C GLU A 147 7.13 1.83 -8.12
N ILE A 148 6.53 3.01 -7.97
CA ILE A 148 5.79 3.38 -6.76
C ILE A 148 4.63 2.40 -6.53
N ILE A 149 3.84 2.09 -7.56
CA ILE A 149 2.73 1.14 -7.47
C ILE A 149 3.22 -0.27 -7.05
N LYS A 150 4.37 -0.72 -7.58
CA LYS A 150 4.97 -2.00 -7.16
C LYS A 150 5.34 -1.98 -5.67
N ARG A 151 5.90 -0.87 -5.17
CA ARG A 151 6.28 -0.69 -3.77
C ARG A 151 5.05 -0.65 -2.85
N ILE A 152 4.01 0.06 -3.24
CA ILE A 152 2.71 0.06 -2.53
C ILE A 152 2.20 -1.38 -2.37
N LYS A 153 2.14 -2.15 -3.46
CA LYS A 153 1.70 -3.56 -3.43
C LYS A 153 2.60 -4.43 -2.53
N MET A 154 3.91 -4.19 -2.59
CA MET A 154 4.87 -4.88 -1.73
C MET A 154 4.62 -4.57 -0.25
N VAL A 155 4.52 -3.30 0.12
CA VAL A 155 4.28 -2.87 1.51
C VAL A 155 2.97 -3.44 2.05
N ILE A 156 1.88 -3.42 1.27
CA ILE A 156 0.60 -4.01 1.66
C ILE A 156 0.77 -5.50 2.00
N ARG A 157 1.47 -6.27 1.16
CA ARG A 157 1.76 -7.69 1.41
C ARG A 157 2.55 -7.88 2.72
N TYR A 158 3.55 -7.05 2.98
CA TYR A 158 4.32 -7.12 4.22
C TYR A 158 3.49 -6.77 5.46
N ILE A 159 2.54 -5.83 5.36
CA ILE A 159 1.59 -5.54 6.44
C ILE A 159 0.74 -6.78 6.77
N GLU A 160 0.27 -7.51 5.75
CA GLU A 160 -0.48 -8.76 5.92
C GLU A 160 0.41 -9.87 6.52
N ASP A 161 1.67 -9.99 6.06
CA ASP A 161 2.64 -10.96 6.57
C ASP A 161 2.98 -10.72 8.06
N ILE A 162 3.02 -9.45 8.51
CA ILE A 162 3.27 -9.09 9.91
C ILE A 162 2.18 -9.68 10.84
N ASP A 163 0.93 -9.76 10.40
CA ASP A 163 -0.16 -10.34 11.18
C ASP A 163 -0.05 -11.87 11.32
N SER A 164 0.74 -12.51 10.47
CA SER A 164 1.03 -13.93 10.56
C SER A 164 2.17 -14.20 11.55
N ASN A 165 2.33 -15.45 11.98
CA ASN A 165 3.33 -15.79 13.00
C ASN A 165 4.76 -15.93 12.42
N VAL A 166 5.24 -14.88 11.71
CA VAL A 166 6.57 -14.81 11.10
C VAL A 166 7.62 -14.23 12.06
N ASN A 167 8.87 -14.57 11.85
CA ASN A 167 9.99 -13.90 12.52
C ASN A 167 10.16 -12.49 11.95
N ILE A 168 10.02 -11.46 12.79
CA ILE A 168 10.04 -10.05 12.39
C ILE A 168 11.40 -9.63 11.86
N GLU A 169 12.50 -10.07 12.47
CA GLU A 169 13.86 -9.72 12.00
C GLU A 169 14.09 -10.23 10.56
N LEU A 170 13.76 -11.50 10.31
CA LEU A 170 13.88 -12.08 8.97
C LEU A 170 12.94 -11.42 7.95
N LEU A 171 11.74 -11.00 8.39
CA LEU A 171 10.79 -10.30 7.53
C LEU A 171 11.34 -8.93 7.13
N LEU A 172 11.91 -8.17 8.07
CA LEU A 172 12.54 -6.88 7.80
C LEU A 172 13.75 -7.02 6.86
N ASP A 173 14.62 -8.01 7.09
CA ASP A 173 15.77 -8.26 6.23
C ASP A 173 15.35 -8.64 4.81
N LYS A 174 14.31 -9.48 4.69
CA LYS A 174 13.71 -9.82 3.39
C LYS A 174 13.14 -8.59 2.69
N PHE A 175 12.47 -7.70 3.42
CA PHE A 175 11.94 -6.46 2.86
C PHE A 175 13.04 -5.56 2.28
N VAL A 176 14.15 -5.39 3.01
CA VAL A 176 15.31 -4.61 2.52
C VAL A 176 15.87 -5.20 1.24
N ILE A 177 16.05 -6.52 1.21
CA ILE A 177 16.62 -7.22 0.05
C ILE A 177 15.70 -7.06 -1.18
N GLU A 178 14.40 -7.22 -0.99
CA GLU A 178 13.41 -7.14 -2.06
C GLU A 178 13.23 -5.70 -2.56
N LEU A 179 13.17 -4.72 -1.66
CA LEU A 179 13.03 -3.30 -1.99
C LEU A 179 14.32 -2.75 -2.62
N GLY A 180 15.48 -3.14 -2.11
CA GLY A 180 16.78 -2.70 -2.62
C GLY A 180 17.19 -3.30 -3.98
N GLY A 181 16.40 -4.27 -4.49
CA GLY A 181 16.70 -4.93 -5.77
C GLY A 181 17.88 -5.90 -5.71
N TYR A 182 18.18 -6.45 -4.53
CA TYR A 182 19.25 -7.45 -4.36
C TYR A 182 18.83 -8.88 -4.76
N ILE A 183 17.55 -9.06 -5.12
CA ILE A 183 17.02 -10.32 -5.68
C ILE A 183 16.39 -9.97 -7.04
N GLU A 184 17.04 -10.44 -8.11
CA GLU A 184 16.42 -10.56 -9.42
C GLU A 184 15.53 -11.80 -9.50
#